data_962f493e870b61e3bd37dd5ff7bf25d9
#
_entry.id   962f493e870b61e3bd37dd5ff7bf25d9
#
_cell.length_a   1.000
_cell.length_b   1.000
_cell.length_c   1.000
_cell.angle_alpha   90.00
_cell.angle_beta   90.00
_cell.angle_gamma   90.00
#
_symmetry.space_group_name_H-M   'P 1'
#
loop_
_entity.id
_entity.type
_entity.pdbx_description
1 polymer ?
#
loop_
_entity_poly.entity_id
_entity_poly.type
_entity_poly.pdbx_seq_one_letter_code
_entity_poly.pdbx_strand_id
1 'polypeptide(L)' 'MLEQETDGRWIAEIEALSGAMVYGNMREEAILKVEILALRILADHLDHGESYQELDSLFAA' A
#
# COMPACT_ATOMS: atom_id res chain seq x y z
N MET A 1 -6.81 0.79 -5.98
CA MET A 1 -8.04 1.59 -6.16
C MET A 1 -7.89 2.94 -5.48
N LEU A 2 -8.32 3.99 -6.12
CA LEU A 2 -8.31 5.35 -5.58
C LEU A 2 -9.67 5.96 -5.87
N GLU A 3 -10.36 6.40 -4.82
CA GLU A 3 -11.74 6.86 -4.95
C GLU A 3 -11.99 8.01 -3.97
N GLN A 4 -12.82 8.96 -4.38
CA GLN A 4 -13.22 10.04 -3.50
C GLN A 4 -14.56 9.72 -2.83
N GLU A 5 -14.60 9.89 -1.51
CA GLU A 5 -15.82 9.71 -0.74
C GLU A 5 -16.75 10.94 -0.90
N THR A 6 -18.00 10.75 -0.54
CA THR A 6 -19.00 11.82 -0.65
C THR A 6 -18.67 13.04 0.22
N ASP A 7 -17.93 12.86 1.30
CA ASP A 7 -17.53 13.95 2.19
C ASP A 7 -16.24 14.66 1.74
N GLY A 8 -15.70 14.27 0.57
CA GLY A 8 -14.52 14.88 0.00
C GLY A 8 -13.20 14.20 0.33
N ARG A 9 -13.18 13.27 1.28
CA ARG A 9 -11.97 12.51 1.58
C ARG A 9 -11.67 11.52 0.46
N TRP A 10 -10.40 11.18 0.36
CA TRP A 10 -9.93 10.19 -0.60
C TRP A 10 -9.60 8.89 0.10
N ILE A 11 -9.95 7.78 -0.52
CA ILE A 11 -9.57 6.46 -0.05
C ILE A 11 -8.67 5.81 -1.09
N ALA A 12 -7.56 5.25 -0.63
CA ALA A 12 -6.63 4.52 -1.48
C ALA A 12 -6.47 3.10 -0.95
N GLU A 13 -6.51 2.12 -1.84
CA GLU A 13 -6.43 0.72 -1.48
C GLU A 13 -5.58 -0.03 -2.49
N ILE A 14 -4.75 -0.94 -1.99
CA ILE A 14 -4.00 -1.88 -2.81
C ILE A 14 -4.61 -3.27 -2.56
N GLU A 15 -5.41 -3.75 -3.50
CA GLU A 15 -6.17 -4.98 -3.35
C GLU A 15 -5.28 -6.21 -3.16
N ALA A 16 -4.10 -6.20 -3.75
CA ALA A 16 -3.14 -7.30 -3.63
C ALA A 16 -2.56 -7.45 -2.23
N LEU A 17 -2.71 -6.45 -1.37
CA LEU A 17 -2.19 -6.45 -0.01
C LEU A 17 -3.33 -6.28 0.98
N SER A 18 -3.67 -7.33 1.69
CA SER A 18 -4.72 -7.30 2.70
C SER A 18 -4.43 -6.23 3.75
N GLY A 19 -5.38 -5.36 4.00
CA GLY A 19 -5.25 -4.29 4.98
C GLY A 19 -4.57 -3.02 4.46
N ALA A 20 -4.14 -2.99 3.20
CA ALA A 20 -3.50 -1.80 2.63
C ALA A 20 -4.57 -0.81 2.15
N MET A 21 -5.21 -0.13 3.08
CA MET A 21 -6.24 0.87 2.81
C MET A 21 -6.04 2.06 3.73
N VAL A 22 -6.09 3.26 3.17
CA VAL A 22 -5.93 4.50 3.94
C VAL A 22 -6.86 5.59 3.44
N TYR A 23 -7.11 6.57 4.29
CA TYR A 23 -7.81 7.79 3.93
C TYR A 23 -6.83 8.96 3.89
N GLY A 24 -7.10 9.92 3.02
CA GLY A 24 -6.39 11.19 2.94
C GLY A 24 -7.36 12.32 2.64
N ASN A 25 -7.00 13.53 3.03
CA ASN A 25 -7.81 14.72 2.74
C ASN A 25 -7.64 15.16 1.29
N MET A 26 -6.52 14.79 0.69
CA MET A 26 -6.19 15.08 -0.70
C MET A 26 -5.79 13.78 -1.41
N ARG A 27 -5.95 13.78 -2.73
CA ARG A 27 -5.61 12.63 -3.56
C ARG A 27 -4.15 12.20 -3.37
N GLU A 28 -3.24 13.17 -3.42
CA GLU A 28 -1.80 12.92 -3.29
C GLU A 28 -1.45 12.39 -1.90
N GLU A 29 -2.12 12.88 -0.88
CA GLU A 29 -1.92 12.40 0.48
C GLU A 29 -2.34 10.94 0.62
N ALA A 30 -3.49 10.56 0.07
CA ALA A 30 -3.96 9.18 0.12
C ALA A 30 -3.00 8.24 -0.61
N ILE A 31 -2.50 8.66 -1.78
CA ILE A 31 -1.53 7.88 -2.55
C ILE A 31 -0.26 7.67 -1.76
N LEU A 32 0.31 8.74 -1.19
CA LEU A 32 1.53 8.64 -0.40
C LEU A 32 1.35 7.73 0.81
N LYS A 33 0.25 7.89 1.52
CA LYS A 33 -0.03 7.10 2.72
C LYS A 33 -0.18 5.61 2.39
N VAL A 34 -0.85 5.27 1.29
CA VAL A 34 -1.03 3.86 0.94
C VAL A 34 0.29 3.25 0.47
N GLU A 35 1.15 4.01 -0.19
CA GLU A 35 2.49 3.54 -0.57
C GLU A 35 3.32 3.23 0.67
N ILE A 36 3.31 4.12 1.66
CA ILE A 36 4.03 3.91 2.91
C ILE A 36 3.50 2.68 3.63
N LEU A 37 2.19 2.55 3.73
CA LEU A 37 1.57 1.38 4.37
C LEU A 37 1.93 0.09 3.64
N ALA A 38 1.89 0.10 2.31
CA ALA A 38 2.25 -1.06 1.50
C ALA A 38 3.69 -1.51 1.77
N LEU A 39 4.62 -0.56 1.82
CA LEU A 39 6.02 -0.87 2.09
C LEU A 39 6.21 -1.45 3.49
N ARG A 40 5.48 -0.95 4.47
CA ARG A 40 5.53 -1.48 5.84
C ARG A 40 4.98 -2.90 5.91
N ILE A 41 3.87 -3.17 5.21
CA ILE A 41 3.28 -4.51 5.16
C ILE A 41 4.25 -5.48 4.50
N LEU A 42 4.85 -5.09 3.38
CA LEU A 42 5.81 -5.94 2.68
C LEU A 42 7.04 -6.21 3.52
N ALA A 43 7.57 -5.18 4.19
CA ALA A 43 8.71 -5.34 5.08
C ALA A 43 8.39 -6.31 6.23
N ASP A 44 7.21 -6.19 6.82
CA ASP A 44 6.77 -7.06 7.92
C ASP A 44 6.68 -8.51 7.46
N HIS A 45 6.09 -8.74 6.28
CA HIS A 45 5.97 -10.10 5.72
C HIS A 45 7.34 -10.71 5.44
N LEU A 46 8.27 -9.92 4.92
CA LEU A 46 9.64 -10.40 4.68
C LEU A 46 10.35 -10.76 5.98
N ASP A 47 10.15 -9.96 7.04
CA ASP A 47 10.69 -10.25 8.36
C ASP A 47 10.18 -11.56 8.93
N HIS A 48 8.97 -11.97 8.56
CA HIS A 48 8.37 -13.23 8.97
C HIS A 48 8.63 -14.39 8.01
N GLY A 49 9.53 -14.20 7.05
CA GLY A 49 9.93 -15.24 6.13
C GLY A 49 9.04 -15.44 4.92
N GLU A 50 8.05 -14.56 4.72
CA GLU A 50 7.24 -14.59 3.52
C GLU A 50 7.98 -13.91 2.38
N SER A 51 7.70 -14.31 1.14
CA SER A 51 8.33 -13.70 -0.03
C SER A 51 7.30 -13.18 -1.02
N TYR A 52 7.70 -12.17 -1.77
CA TYR A 52 6.90 -11.61 -2.85
C TYR A 52 7.75 -11.64 -4.11
N GLN A 53 7.21 -12.23 -5.16
CA GLN A 53 7.93 -12.42 -6.41
C GLN A 53 8.47 -11.11 -6.98
N GLU A 54 7.72 -10.03 -6.86
CA GLU A 54 8.10 -8.72 -7.35
C GLU A 54 9.35 -8.19 -6.65
N LEU A 55 9.43 -8.40 -5.33
CA LEU A 55 10.61 -7.99 -4.55
C LEU A 55 11.80 -8.90 -4.84
N ASP A 56 11.55 -10.18 -4.97
CA ASP A 56 12.61 -11.14 -5.30
C ASP A 56 13.26 -10.78 -6.65
N SER A 57 12.46 -10.36 -7.62
CA SER A 57 12.96 -9.94 -8.92
C SER A 57 13.82 -8.68 -8.85
N LEU A 58 13.49 -7.75 -7.94
CA LEU A 58 14.24 -6.51 -7.76
C LEU A 58 15.60 -6.76 -7.11
N PHE A 59 15.70 -7.70 -6.19
CA PHE A 59 16.88 -7.93 -5.37
C PHE A 59 17.64 -9.20 -5.73
N ALA A 60 17.19 -9.95 -6.73
CA ALA A 60 17.90 -11.13 -7.19
C ALA A 60 19.24 -10.73 -7.82
N ALA A 61 20.29 -11.30 -7.32
CA ALA A 61 21.63 -11.06 -7.85
C ALA A 61 21.90 -11.94 -9.06
#